data_20210d805bf4fb15ddbe8065ee9374af
#
_entry.id   20210d805bf4fb15ddbe8065ee9374af
#
_cell.length_a   1.000
_cell.length_b   1.000
_cell.length_c   1.000
_cell.angle_alpha   90.00
_cell.angle_beta   90.00
_cell.angle_gamma   90.00
#
_symmetry.space_group_name_H-M   'P 1'
#
loop_
_entity.id
_entity.type
_entity.pdbx_description
1 polymer ?
#
loop_
_entity_poly.entity_id
_entity_poly.type
_entity_poly.pdbx_seq_one_letter_code
_entity_poly.pdbx_strand_id
1 'polypeptide(L)'
;IFMANLLERSGIARDMYDTLEAWMSRTRGGIAVVTALMAVVMAAMSGIIGGEVVLLGLIALPQMLRLGYDRNLAIGTICASGSLGTMIPPSIVLIFYGLITDTSIHALFQAAFIPGFILAACYIAYILIRTNLNPALAPLPEPKDTDLTSRQKRIYGLALLTMLVGAAAGIMAIRGVYL
;
A
#
# COMPACT_ATOMS: atom_id res chain seq x y z
N ILE A 1 -8.39 -15.37 -3.32
CA ILE A 1 -8.90 -15.44 -1.92
C ILE A 1 -7.98 -16.30 -1.07
N PHE A 2 -7.68 -17.57 -1.46
CA PHE A 2 -6.84 -18.48 -0.67
C PHE A 2 -5.41 -17.94 -0.49
N MET A 3 -4.79 -17.42 -1.54
CA MET A 3 -3.45 -16.84 -1.51
C MET A 3 -3.38 -15.57 -0.67
N ALA A 4 -4.40 -14.72 -0.71
CA ALA A 4 -4.49 -13.54 0.14
C ALA A 4 -4.59 -13.91 1.62
N ASN A 5 -5.45 -14.88 1.98
CA ASN A 5 -5.56 -15.42 3.33
C ASN A 5 -4.27 -16.08 3.83
N LEU A 6 -3.52 -16.77 2.96
CA LEU A 6 -2.23 -17.35 3.31
C LEU A 6 -1.19 -16.27 3.64
N LEU A 7 -1.12 -15.22 2.84
CA LEU A 7 -0.23 -14.08 3.06
C LEU A 7 -0.58 -13.30 4.33
N GLU A 8 -1.87 -13.15 4.61
CA GLU A 8 -2.36 -12.52 5.84
C GLU A 8 -1.98 -13.34 7.08
N ARG A 9 -2.18 -14.66 7.03
CA ARG A 9 -1.86 -15.56 8.16
C ARG A 9 -0.36 -15.85 8.30
N SER A 10 0.42 -15.72 7.26
CA SER A 10 1.88 -15.95 7.30
C SER A 10 2.66 -14.87 8.06
N GLY A 11 2.03 -13.74 8.40
CA GLY A 11 2.68 -12.61 9.05
C GLY A 11 3.50 -11.72 8.11
N ILE A 12 3.65 -12.09 6.84
CA ILE A 12 4.44 -11.35 5.84
C ILE A 12 3.96 -9.90 5.72
N ALA A 13 2.64 -9.67 5.73
CA ALA A 13 2.09 -8.32 5.66
C ALA A 13 2.52 -7.46 6.86
N ARG A 14 2.61 -8.06 8.06
CA ARG A 14 3.08 -7.38 9.27
C ARG A 14 4.58 -7.09 9.20
N ASP A 15 5.38 -8.05 8.77
CA ASP A 15 6.83 -7.90 8.64
C ASP A 15 7.19 -6.84 7.58
N MET A 16 6.44 -6.79 6.48
CA MET A 16 6.56 -5.74 5.48
C MET A 16 6.22 -4.36 6.05
N TYR A 17 5.15 -4.27 6.84
CA TYR A 17 4.75 -3.02 7.48
C TYR A 17 5.83 -2.53 8.45
N ASP A 18 6.31 -3.39 9.34
CA ASP A 18 7.36 -3.07 10.32
C ASP A 18 8.67 -2.64 9.63
N THR A 19 8.98 -3.24 8.50
CA THR A 19 10.17 -2.91 7.70
C THR A 19 10.05 -1.54 7.05
N LEU A 20 8.91 -1.24 6.42
CA LEU A 20 8.65 0.05 5.80
C LEU A 20 8.57 1.16 6.87
N GLU A 21 8.00 0.85 8.05
CA GLU A 21 7.98 1.74 9.19
C GLU A 21 9.41 2.11 9.64
N ALA A 22 10.28 1.13 9.80
CA ALA A 22 11.68 1.37 10.17
C ALA A 22 12.42 2.25 9.15
N TRP A 23 12.05 2.17 7.88
CA TRP A 23 12.65 2.95 6.80
C TRP A 23 12.16 4.39 6.77
N MET A 24 10.88 4.58 7.04
CA MET A 24 10.20 5.88 6.99
C MET A 24 10.08 6.57 8.36
N SER A 25 10.58 5.95 9.44
CA SER A 25 10.51 6.47 10.81
C SER A 25 11.15 7.85 11.02
N ARG A 26 12.03 8.27 10.10
CA ARG A 26 12.71 9.57 10.15
C ARG A 26 11.92 10.71 9.49
N THR A 27 10.81 10.41 8.81
CA THR A 27 10.00 11.41 8.12
C THR A 27 8.70 11.69 8.86
N ARG A 28 8.30 12.97 8.93
CA ARG A 28 7.01 13.36 9.49
C ARG A 28 5.89 12.75 8.64
N GLY A 29 4.95 12.08 9.27
CA GLY A 29 3.91 11.35 8.55
C GLY A 29 4.36 10.03 7.92
N GLY A 30 5.59 9.58 8.20
CA GLY A 30 6.17 8.38 7.60
C GLY A 30 5.29 7.16 7.72
N ILE A 31 4.68 6.92 8.89
CA ILE A 31 3.78 5.77 9.10
C ILE A 31 2.50 5.87 8.26
N ALA A 32 1.94 7.06 8.10
CA ALA A 32 0.79 7.25 7.23
C ALA A 32 1.14 6.97 5.75
N VAL A 33 2.33 7.40 5.31
CA VAL A 33 2.85 7.07 3.97
C VAL A 33 3.10 5.57 3.81
N VAL A 34 3.68 4.91 4.82
CA VAL A 34 3.86 3.45 4.84
C VAL A 34 2.52 2.74 4.71
N THR A 35 1.50 3.19 5.44
CA THR A 35 0.14 2.63 5.36
C THR A 35 -0.42 2.77 3.94
N ALA A 36 -0.23 3.92 3.29
CA ALA A 36 -0.67 4.12 1.91
C ALA A 36 0.12 3.23 0.91
N LEU A 37 1.42 3.06 1.10
CA LEU A 37 2.23 2.16 0.27
C LEU A 37 1.83 0.69 0.46
N MET A 38 1.59 0.27 1.71
CA MET A 38 1.09 -1.07 1.99
C MET A 38 -0.27 -1.32 1.36
N ALA A 39 -1.15 -0.32 1.36
CA ALA A 39 -2.43 -0.40 0.68
C ALA A 39 -2.26 -0.66 -0.83
N VAL A 40 -1.33 0.02 -1.50
CA VAL A 40 -1.02 -0.24 -2.93
C VAL A 40 -0.59 -1.68 -3.17
N VAL A 41 0.29 -2.21 -2.30
CA VAL A 41 0.76 -3.60 -2.41
C VAL A 41 -0.40 -4.58 -2.17
N MET A 42 -1.18 -4.35 -1.11
CA MET A 42 -2.33 -5.20 -0.78
C MET A 42 -3.43 -5.13 -1.84
N ALA A 43 -3.68 -3.94 -2.40
CA ALA A 43 -4.61 -3.74 -3.53
C ALA A 43 -4.24 -4.60 -4.73
N ALA A 44 -2.96 -4.59 -5.12
CA ALA A 44 -2.46 -5.41 -6.22
C ALA A 44 -2.57 -6.92 -5.97
N MET A 45 -2.76 -7.35 -4.72
CA MET A 45 -2.86 -8.77 -4.36
C MET A 45 -4.29 -9.23 -4.15
N SER A 46 -5.13 -8.41 -3.52
CA SER A 46 -6.47 -8.82 -3.07
C SER A 46 -7.59 -8.41 -4.03
N GLY A 47 -7.53 -7.21 -4.58
CA GLY A 47 -8.58 -6.65 -5.42
C GLY A 47 -9.96 -6.49 -4.74
N ILE A 48 -10.01 -6.57 -3.40
CA ILE A 48 -11.23 -6.52 -2.58
C ILE A 48 -11.08 -5.42 -1.52
N ILE A 49 -11.95 -4.42 -1.55
CA ILE A 49 -11.89 -3.24 -0.66
C ILE A 49 -12.01 -3.61 0.83
N GLY A 50 -13.01 -4.42 1.16
CA GLY A 50 -13.39 -4.64 2.57
C GLY A 50 -12.29 -5.29 3.41
N GLY A 51 -11.65 -6.34 2.89
CA GLY A 51 -10.57 -7.05 3.58
C GLY A 51 -9.36 -6.17 3.81
N GLU A 52 -9.01 -5.36 2.83
CA GLU A 52 -7.85 -4.47 2.87
C GLU A 52 -8.01 -3.36 3.92
N VAL A 53 -9.16 -2.69 3.97
CA VAL A 53 -9.45 -1.66 4.98
C VAL A 53 -9.42 -2.24 6.38
N VAL A 54 -10.00 -3.43 6.58
CA VAL A 54 -10.00 -4.11 7.89
C VAL A 54 -8.58 -4.48 8.30
N LEU A 55 -7.79 -5.06 7.40
CA LEU A 55 -6.42 -5.46 7.71
C LEU A 55 -5.54 -4.25 8.07
N LEU A 56 -5.58 -3.20 7.25
CA LEU A 56 -4.87 -1.96 7.52
C LEU A 56 -5.35 -1.31 8.82
N GLY A 57 -6.66 -1.36 9.09
CA GLY A 57 -7.24 -0.89 10.35
C GLY A 57 -6.72 -1.64 11.57
N LEU A 58 -6.56 -2.95 11.47
CA LEU A 58 -6.06 -3.77 12.58
C LEU A 58 -4.55 -3.58 12.82
N ILE A 59 -3.77 -3.36 11.78
CA ILE A 59 -2.31 -3.24 11.88
C ILE A 59 -1.89 -1.79 12.07
N ALA A 60 -2.33 -0.88 11.20
CA ALA A 60 -1.82 0.48 11.15
C ALA A 60 -2.49 1.41 12.18
N LEU A 61 -3.81 1.29 12.41
CA LEU A 61 -4.52 2.22 13.30
C LEU A 61 -3.99 2.22 14.74
N PRO A 62 -3.82 1.05 15.42
CA PRO A 62 -3.29 1.04 16.78
C PRO A 62 -1.90 1.66 16.86
N GLN A 63 -1.09 1.45 15.83
CA GLN A 63 0.27 1.94 15.78
C GLN A 63 0.30 3.45 15.57
N MET A 64 -0.50 3.98 14.63
CA MET A 64 -0.63 5.42 14.43
C MET A 64 -1.11 6.14 15.68
N LEU A 65 -2.11 5.58 16.38
CA LEU A 65 -2.63 6.16 17.61
C LEU A 65 -1.63 6.12 18.76
N ARG A 66 -0.85 5.03 18.90
CA ARG A 66 0.24 4.93 19.92
C ARG A 66 1.34 5.96 19.72
N LEU A 67 1.60 6.33 18.48
CA LEU A 67 2.60 7.33 18.11
C LEU A 67 2.06 8.76 18.14
N GLY A 68 0.83 8.95 18.61
CA GLY A 68 0.23 10.26 18.79
C GLY A 68 -0.29 10.90 17.51
N TYR A 69 -0.50 10.12 16.43
CA TYR A 69 -1.14 10.65 15.23
C TYR A 69 -2.57 11.11 15.51
N ASP A 70 -2.98 12.19 14.85
CA ASP A 70 -4.37 12.63 14.90
C ASP A 70 -5.30 11.52 14.40
N ARG A 71 -6.38 11.29 15.16
CA ARG A 71 -7.33 10.20 14.91
C ARG A 71 -8.00 10.32 13.54
N ASN A 72 -8.32 11.53 13.12
CA ASN A 72 -8.98 11.78 11.84
C ASN A 72 -8.01 11.52 10.67
N LEU A 73 -6.75 11.92 10.84
CA LEU A 73 -5.71 11.64 9.85
C LEU A 73 -5.48 10.13 9.72
N ALA A 74 -5.37 9.40 10.84
CA ALA A 74 -5.15 7.96 10.83
C ALA A 74 -6.29 7.21 10.15
N ILE A 75 -7.53 7.45 10.57
CA ILE A 75 -8.72 6.81 10.00
C ILE A 75 -8.88 7.20 8.52
N GLY A 76 -8.73 8.49 8.21
CA GLY A 76 -8.84 8.99 6.85
C GLY A 76 -7.81 8.35 5.90
N THR A 77 -6.56 8.19 6.36
CA THR A 77 -5.51 7.52 5.59
C THR A 77 -5.87 6.06 5.30
N ILE A 78 -6.33 5.32 6.30
CA ILE A 78 -6.70 3.91 6.14
C ILE A 78 -7.88 3.75 5.18
N CYS A 79 -8.94 4.53 5.36
CA CYS A 79 -10.12 4.46 4.50
C CYS A 79 -9.81 4.87 3.06
N ALA A 80 -9.07 5.98 2.88
CA ALA A 80 -8.69 6.46 1.55
C ALA A 80 -7.75 5.45 0.86
N SER A 81 -6.73 4.96 1.56
CA SER A 81 -5.78 4.01 1.00
C SER A 81 -6.43 2.67 0.67
N GLY A 82 -7.36 2.19 1.50
CA GLY A 82 -8.11 0.97 1.24
C GLY A 82 -9.02 1.04 0.01
N SER A 83 -9.42 2.24 -0.43
CA SER A 83 -10.17 2.40 -1.67
C SER A 83 -9.34 2.12 -2.94
N LEU A 84 -8.01 2.09 -2.84
CA LEU A 84 -7.12 1.75 -3.95
C LEU A 84 -7.31 0.33 -4.47
N GLY A 85 -7.81 -0.59 -3.64
CA GLY A 85 -8.11 -1.97 -4.03
C GLY A 85 -9.14 -2.12 -5.15
N THR A 86 -9.94 -1.09 -5.42
CA THR A 86 -10.84 -1.08 -6.59
C THR A 86 -10.21 -0.55 -7.85
N MET A 87 -9.22 0.33 -7.71
CA MET A 87 -8.62 1.04 -8.84
C MET A 87 -7.36 0.35 -9.36
N ILE A 88 -6.59 -0.29 -8.47
CA ILE A 88 -5.34 -0.97 -8.85
C ILE A 88 -5.68 -2.41 -9.28
N PRO A 89 -5.36 -2.81 -10.51
CA PRO A 89 -5.56 -4.20 -10.96
C PRO A 89 -4.68 -5.21 -10.19
N PRO A 90 -5.18 -6.44 -9.96
CA PRO A 90 -6.48 -6.98 -10.36
C PRO A 90 -7.63 -6.51 -9.47
N SER A 91 -8.73 -6.05 -10.06
CA SER A 91 -9.92 -5.58 -9.34
C SER A 91 -11.15 -6.40 -9.74
N ILE A 92 -11.83 -6.93 -8.74
CA ILE A 92 -13.06 -7.69 -8.94
C ILE A 92 -14.14 -6.82 -9.59
N VAL A 93 -14.21 -5.55 -9.21
CA VAL A 93 -15.18 -4.59 -9.77
C VAL A 93 -14.97 -4.41 -11.27
N LEU A 94 -13.72 -4.28 -11.71
CA LEU A 94 -13.40 -4.15 -13.15
C LEU A 94 -13.72 -5.43 -13.92
N ILE A 95 -13.56 -6.61 -13.31
CA ILE A 95 -13.94 -7.88 -13.93
C ILE A 95 -15.46 -7.94 -14.15
N PHE A 96 -16.25 -7.63 -13.11
CA PHE A 96 -17.71 -7.59 -13.24
C PHE A 96 -18.18 -6.56 -14.28
N TYR A 97 -17.57 -5.38 -14.28
CA TYR A 97 -17.87 -4.37 -15.27
C TYR A 97 -17.60 -4.87 -16.69
N GLY A 98 -16.44 -5.47 -16.91
CA GLY A 98 -16.08 -6.04 -18.24
C GLY A 98 -17.03 -7.12 -18.70
N LEU A 99 -17.49 -8.00 -17.79
CA LEU A 99 -18.45 -9.05 -18.10
C LEU A 99 -19.85 -8.51 -18.45
N ILE A 100 -20.29 -7.44 -17.80
CA ILE A 100 -21.63 -6.87 -18.04
C ILE A 100 -21.64 -6.03 -19.31
N THR A 101 -20.53 -5.36 -19.64
CA THR A 101 -20.43 -4.44 -20.79
C THR A 101 -19.83 -5.08 -22.03
N ASP A 102 -19.53 -6.38 -22.01
CA ASP A 102 -18.82 -7.12 -23.07
C ASP A 102 -17.50 -6.45 -23.49
N THR A 103 -16.86 -5.75 -22.53
CA THR A 103 -15.59 -5.05 -22.75
C THR A 103 -14.42 -5.92 -22.32
N SER A 104 -13.31 -5.86 -23.06
CA SER A 104 -12.11 -6.63 -22.73
C SER A 104 -11.59 -6.27 -21.32
N ILE A 105 -11.57 -7.26 -20.42
CA ILE A 105 -11.06 -7.14 -19.04
C ILE A 105 -9.59 -6.69 -19.05
N HIS A 106 -8.81 -7.19 -20.01
CA HIS A 106 -7.42 -6.81 -20.19
C HIS A 106 -7.26 -5.31 -20.50
N ALA A 107 -8.09 -4.78 -21.42
CA ALA A 107 -8.08 -3.36 -21.76
C ALA A 107 -8.49 -2.48 -20.57
N LEU A 108 -9.48 -2.94 -19.77
CA LEU A 108 -9.91 -2.26 -18.55
C LEU A 108 -8.79 -2.19 -17.50
N PHE A 109 -8.07 -3.30 -17.32
CA PHE A 109 -6.93 -3.32 -16.37
C PHE A 109 -5.81 -2.39 -16.83
N GLN A 110 -5.46 -2.38 -18.10
CA GLN A 110 -4.46 -1.45 -18.63
C GLN A 110 -4.87 0.02 -18.45
N ALA A 111 -6.13 0.34 -18.70
CA ALA A 111 -6.67 1.69 -18.53
C ALA A 111 -6.70 2.12 -17.05
N ALA A 112 -7.01 1.21 -16.13
CA ALA A 112 -7.10 1.51 -14.70
C ALA A 112 -5.73 1.68 -14.01
N PHE A 113 -4.66 1.14 -14.59
CA PHE A 113 -3.33 1.15 -13.98
C PHE A 113 -2.82 2.58 -13.74
N ILE A 114 -2.84 3.42 -14.76
CA ILE A 114 -2.33 4.81 -14.69
C ILE A 114 -3.14 5.64 -13.68
N PRO A 115 -4.48 5.72 -13.76
CA PRO A 115 -5.28 6.45 -12.77
C PRO A 115 -5.11 5.94 -11.34
N GLY A 116 -4.99 4.62 -11.14
CA GLY A 116 -4.78 4.02 -9.82
C GLY A 116 -3.47 4.47 -9.17
N PHE A 117 -2.36 4.49 -9.92
CA PHE A 117 -1.09 4.98 -9.40
C PHE A 117 -1.07 6.50 -9.19
N ILE A 118 -1.74 7.27 -10.06
CA ILE A 118 -1.89 8.72 -9.87
C ILE A 118 -2.65 8.99 -8.57
N LEU A 119 -3.74 8.25 -8.31
CA LEU A 119 -4.52 8.40 -7.09
C LEU A 119 -3.68 8.05 -5.85
N ALA A 120 -2.91 6.97 -5.88
CA ALA A 120 -2.00 6.60 -4.80
C ALA A 120 -0.95 7.70 -4.55
N ALA A 121 -0.37 8.26 -5.60
CA ALA A 121 0.58 9.37 -5.50
C ALA A 121 -0.09 10.63 -4.91
N CYS A 122 -1.33 10.94 -5.28
CA CYS A 122 -2.09 12.04 -4.71
C CYS A 122 -2.35 11.84 -3.20
N TYR A 123 -2.65 10.62 -2.75
CA TYR A 123 -2.83 10.34 -1.34
C TYR A 123 -1.51 10.52 -0.56
N ILE A 124 -0.41 10.00 -1.08
CA ILE A 124 0.91 10.19 -0.47
C ILE A 124 1.29 11.67 -0.42
N ALA A 125 1.09 12.40 -1.51
CA ALA A 125 1.34 13.85 -1.57
C ALA A 125 0.48 14.61 -0.56
N TYR A 126 -0.81 14.29 -0.46
CA TYR A 126 -1.71 14.91 0.53
C TYR A 126 -1.23 14.65 1.97
N ILE A 127 -0.88 13.40 2.30
CA ILE A 127 -0.36 13.04 3.62
C ILE A 127 0.91 13.86 3.94
N LEU A 128 1.87 13.90 3.03
CA LEU A 128 3.12 14.63 3.20
C LEU A 128 2.88 16.13 3.36
N ILE A 129 2.06 16.75 2.53
CA ILE A 129 1.73 18.16 2.61
C ILE A 129 1.04 18.46 3.94
N ARG A 130 0.03 17.67 4.32
CA ARG A 130 -0.76 17.88 5.54
C ARG A 130 0.07 17.74 6.81
N THR A 131 0.97 16.76 6.86
CA THR A 131 1.85 16.51 8.02
C THR A 131 3.01 17.51 8.11
N ASN A 132 3.47 18.06 6.98
CA ASN A 132 4.47 19.13 6.98
C ASN A 132 3.87 20.49 7.37
N LEU A 133 2.64 20.79 6.93
CA LEU A 133 1.95 22.03 7.28
C LEU A 133 1.53 22.07 8.77
N ASN A 134 1.10 20.95 9.31
CA ASN A 134 0.70 20.79 10.70
C ASN A 134 1.46 19.64 11.38
N PRO A 135 2.66 19.91 11.92
CA PRO A 135 3.48 18.88 12.57
C PRO A 135 2.83 18.19 13.77
N ALA A 136 1.84 18.84 14.39
CA ALA A 136 1.09 18.29 15.50
C ALA A 136 0.21 17.09 15.12
N LEU A 137 -0.15 16.93 13.84
CA LEU A 137 -0.99 15.84 13.36
C LEU A 137 -0.24 14.50 13.24
N ALA A 138 1.09 14.56 13.10
CA ALA A 138 1.94 13.39 12.94
C ALA A 138 3.28 13.67 13.64
N PRO A 139 3.37 13.49 14.96
CA PRO A 139 4.61 13.64 15.68
C PRO A 139 5.66 12.64 15.13
N LEU A 140 6.92 13.06 15.18
CA LEU A 140 8.03 12.15 14.84
C LEU A 140 8.05 11.02 15.86
N PRO A 141 8.03 9.77 15.44
CA PRO A 141 8.24 8.66 16.35
C PRO A 141 9.59 8.82 17.04
N GLU A 142 9.63 8.57 18.34
CA GLU A 142 10.90 8.44 19.04
C GLU A 142 11.72 7.35 18.32
N PRO A 143 13.04 7.59 18.12
CA PRO A 143 13.88 6.59 17.48
C PRO A 143 13.80 5.30 18.28
N LYS A 144 13.00 4.36 17.82
CA LYS A 144 13.10 2.98 18.28
C LYS A 144 14.49 2.51 17.85
N ASP A 145 15.33 2.21 18.82
CA ASP A 145 16.50 1.37 18.60
C ASP A 145 16.02 -0.03 18.16
N THR A 146 15.46 -0.07 17.00
CA THR A 146 15.21 -1.34 16.33
C THR A 146 16.56 -1.72 15.75
N ASP A 147 17.30 -2.55 16.47
CA ASP A 147 18.55 -3.20 16.05
C ASP A 147 18.30 -4.11 14.83
N LEU A 148 17.69 -3.56 13.80
CA LEU A 148 17.73 -4.18 12.49
C LEU A 148 19.17 -4.04 12.00
N THR A 149 19.91 -5.11 12.13
CA THR A 149 21.28 -5.23 11.60
C THR A 149 21.29 -4.67 10.18
N SER A 150 22.30 -3.88 9.84
CA SER A 150 22.47 -3.27 8.50
C SER A 150 22.29 -4.27 7.35
N ARG A 151 22.51 -5.54 7.62
CA ARG A 151 22.28 -6.68 6.72
C ARG A 151 20.78 -6.95 6.49
N GLN A 152 19.97 -6.90 7.54
CA GLN A 152 18.50 -7.08 7.42
C GLN A 152 17.86 -5.93 6.65
N LYS A 153 18.27 -4.67 6.89
CA LYS A 153 17.80 -3.51 6.12
C LYS A 153 18.11 -3.65 4.63
N ARG A 154 19.27 -4.19 4.27
CA ARG A 154 19.63 -4.47 2.86
C ARG A 154 18.81 -5.60 2.26
N ILE A 155 18.58 -6.68 3.00
CA ILE A 155 17.80 -7.84 2.53
C ILE A 155 16.35 -7.43 2.26
N TYR A 156 15.75 -6.70 3.18
CA TYR A 156 14.35 -6.23 3.00
C TYR A 156 14.23 -5.15 1.91
N GLY A 157 15.20 -4.24 1.81
CA GLY A 157 15.25 -3.27 0.71
C GLY A 157 15.41 -3.94 -0.65
N LEU A 158 16.24 -4.98 -0.75
CA LEU A 158 16.40 -5.80 -1.95
C LEU A 158 15.12 -6.59 -2.27
N ALA A 159 14.46 -7.16 -1.25
CA ALA A 159 13.20 -7.88 -1.44
C ALA A 159 12.08 -6.97 -1.98
N LEU A 160 11.97 -5.76 -1.45
CA LEU A 160 11.01 -4.77 -1.94
C LEU A 160 11.35 -4.32 -3.36
N LEU A 161 12.62 -4.10 -3.65
CA LEU A 161 13.10 -3.71 -4.99
C LEU A 161 12.87 -4.84 -6.01
N THR A 162 13.14 -6.09 -5.64
CA THR A 162 12.87 -7.25 -6.50
C THR A 162 11.38 -7.44 -6.75
N MET A 163 10.53 -7.16 -5.76
CA MET A 163 9.07 -7.22 -5.91
C MET A 163 8.56 -6.13 -6.86
N LEU A 164 9.05 -4.89 -6.71
CA LEU A 164 8.70 -3.78 -7.60
C LEU A 164 9.22 -4.00 -9.02
N VAL A 165 10.46 -4.46 -9.17
CA VAL A 165 11.06 -4.79 -10.47
C VAL A 165 10.36 -5.99 -11.10
N GLY A 166 10.01 -7.00 -10.32
CA GLY A 166 9.24 -8.16 -10.78
C GLY A 166 7.84 -7.77 -11.29
N ALA A 167 7.15 -6.88 -10.57
CA ALA A 167 5.86 -6.34 -11.01
C ALA A 167 6.01 -5.52 -12.30
N ALA A 168 7.01 -4.65 -12.38
CA ALA A 168 7.29 -3.86 -13.58
C ALA A 168 7.72 -4.74 -14.78
N ALA A 169 8.55 -5.76 -14.54
CA ALA A 169 8.97 -6.71 -15.57
C ALA A 169 7.82 -7.59 -16.05
N GLY A 170 6.92 -8.01 -15.13
CA GLY A 170 5.70 -8.72 -15.47
C GLY A 170 4.80 -7.90 -16.40
N ILE A 171 4.66 -6.61 -16.13
CA ILE A 171 3.89 -5.68 -16.97
C ILE A 171 4.56 -5.50 -18.34
N MET A 172 5.90 -5.38 -18.39
CA MET A 172 6.64 -5.28 -19.65
C MET A 172 6.58 -6.58 -20.46
N ALA A 173 6.66 -7.74 -19.81
CA ALA A 173 6.55 -9.04 -20.46
C ALA A 173 5.15 -9.25 -21.08
N ILE A 174 4.10 -8.83 -20.37
CA ILE A 174 2.73 -8.84 -20.90
C ILE A 174 2.61 -7.93 -22.11
N ARG A 175 3.24 -6.75 -22.12
CA ARG A 175 3.29 -5.87 -23.29
C ARG A 175 4.05 -6.48 -24.48
N GLY A 176 5.15 -7.18 -24.22
CA GLY A 176 5.99 -7.79 -25.27
C GLY A 176 5.41 -9.04 -25.90
N VAL A 177 4.48 -9.72 -25.24
CA VAL A 177 3.82 -10.94 -25.79
C VAL A 177 2.62 -10.58 -26.69
N TYR A 178 2.11 -9.34 -26.61
CA TYR A 178 0.91 -8.89 -27.35
C TYR A 178 1.21 -7.80 -28.41
N LEU A 179 2.48 -7.53 -28.73
CA LEU A 179 2.95 -6.82 -29.91
C LEU A 179 3.50 -7.79 -30.94
#